data_0b11762a439a6710f4d82e889a22dfdf
#
_entry.id   0b11762a439a6710f4d82e889a22dfdf
#
_cell.length_a   1.000
_cell.length_b   1.000
_cell.length_c   1.000
_cell.angle_alpha   90.00
_cell.angle_beta   90.00
_cell.angle_gamma   90.00
#
_symmetry.space_group_name_H-M   'P 1'
#
loop_
_entity.id
_entity.type
_entity.pdbx_description
1 polymer ?
#
loop_
_entity_poly.entity_id
_entity_poly.type
_entity_poly.pdbx_seq_one_letter_code
_entity_poly.pdbx_strand_id
1 'polypeptide(L)' 'NHLPVTIERIDPPADSRCVVACRTADGQLVLAEVTLRAVSQLGLETGKSLYMLIKSVALLG' A
#
# COMPACT_ATOMS: atom_id res chain seq x y z
N ASN A 1 12.69 -6.37 -5.30
CA ASN A 1 12.38 -6.83 -3.95
C ASN A 1 10.89 -6.80 -3.69
N HIS A 2 10.37 -7.92 -3.23
CA HIS A 2 8.96 -8.05 -2.88
C HIS A 2 8.82 -8.05 -1.36
N LEU A 3 7.96 -7.20 -0.84
CA LEU A 3 7.69 -7.11 0.58
C LEU A 3 6.26 -7.58 0.84
N PRO A 4 6.07 -8.68 1.60
CA PRO A 4 4.72 -9.13 1.94
C PRO A 4 4.09 -8.17 2.95
N VAL A 5 2.88 -7.71 2.64
CA VAL A 5 2.16 -6.77 3.49
C VAL A 5 0.68 -7.13 3.54
N THR A 6 0.00 -6.65 4.58
CA THR A 6 -1.45 -6.77 4.71
C THR A 6 -2.03 -5.38 4.76
N ILE A 7 -3.06 -5.13 3.97
CA ILE A 7 -3.72 -3.83 3.94
C ILE A 7 -4.47 -3.63 5.27
N GLU A 8 -4.09 -2.60 6.00
CA GLU A 8 -4.72 -2.26 7.26
C GLU A 8 -5.83 -1.23 7.07
N ARG A 9 -5.63 -0.28 6.14
CA ARG A 9 -6.57 0.79 5.92
C ARG A 9 -6.38 1.38 4.53
N ILE A 10 -7.46 1.79 3.91
CA ILE A 10 -7.43 2.55 2.66
C ILE A 10 -8.10 3.88 2.94
N ASP A 11 -7.36 4.96 2.81
CA ASP A 11 -7.89 6.29 3.06
C ASP A 11 -8.80 6.73 1.91
N PRO A 12 -9.74 7.67 2.17
CA PRO A 12 -10.59 8.19 1.11
C PRO A 12 -9.77 8.78 -0.03
N PRO A 13 -10.22 8.62 -1.28
CA PRO A 13 -9.47 9.12 -2.43
C PRO A 13 -9.40 10.65 -2.47
N ALA A 14 -8.27 11.15 -2.93
CA ALA A 14 -8.06 12.57 -3.20
C ALA A 14 -7.29 12.69 -4.51
N ASP A 15 -7.79 13.51 -5.42
CA ASP A 15 -7.19 13.69 -6.75
C ASP A 15 -6.92 12.38 -7.48
N SER A 16 -7.89 11.46 -7.44
CA SER A 16 -7.81 10.14 -8.08
C SER A 16 -6.71 9.24 -7.51
N ARG A 17 -6.24 9.52 -6.31
CA ARG A 17 -5.23 8.72 -5.62
C ARG A 17 -5.69 8.38 -4.21
N CYS A 18 -5.21 7.24 -3.72
CA CYS A 18 -5.51 6.78 -2.37
C CYS A 18 -4.22 6.45 -1.65
N VAL A 19 -4.17 6.73 -0.37
CA VAL A 19 -3.09 6.25 0.49
C VAL A 19 -3.55 4.95 1.11
N VAL A 20 -2.75 3.91 0.93
CA VAL A 20 -3.03 2.59 1.48
C VAL A 20 -2.04 2.34 2.61
N ALA A 21 -2.55 2.13 3.81
CA ALA A 21 -1.72 1.82 4.96
C ALA A 21 -1.59 0.31 5.06
N CYS A 22 -0.36 -0.18 4.98
CA CYS A 22 -0.07 -1.60 5.00
C CYS A 22 0.79 -1.94 6.20
N ARG A 23 0.65 -3.17 6.67
CA ARG A 23 1.42 -3.68 7.80
C ARG A 23 2.30 -4.82 7.32
N THR A 24 3.61 -4.73 7.62
CA THR A 24 4.56 -5.80 7.31
C THR A 24 4.45 -6.94 8.31
N ALA A 25 5.11 -8.07 8.02
CA ALA A 25 5.10 -9.23 8.90
C ALA A 25 5.69 -8.93 10.28
N ASP A 26 6.65 -8.01 10.35
CA ASP A 26 7.25 -7.61 11.62
C ASP A 26 6.55 -6.43 12.28
N GLY A 27 5.38 -6.06 11.78
CA GLY A 27 4.53 -5.06 12.42
C GLY A 27 4.81 -3.63 12.04
N GLN A 28 5.63 -3.38 11.05
CA GLN A 28 5.93 -2.01 10.62
C GLN A 28 4.83 -1.47 9.72
N LEU A 29 4.56 -0.18 9.83
CA LEU A 29 3.58 0.51 9.00
C LEU A 29 4.27 1.03 7.73
N VAL A 30 3.70 0.70 6.58
CA VAL A 30 4.17 1.19 5.29
C VAL A 30 3.01 1.89 4.60
N LEU A 31 3.21 3.12 4.19
CA LEU A 31 2.20 3.87 3.45
C LEU A 31 2.54 3.85 1.96
N ALA A 32 1.57 3.53 1.14
CA ALA A 32 1.72 3.53 -0.31
C ALA A 32 0.64 4.38 -0.94
N GLU A 33 1.04 5.23 -1.88
CA GLU A 33 0.09 5.99 -2.66
C GLU A 33 -0.18 5.26 -3.97
N VAL A 34 -1.45 4.99 -4.24
CA VAL A 34 -1.86 4.28 -5.45
C VAL A 34 -2.97 5.04 -6.15
N THR A 35 -3.17 4.78 -7.43
CA THR A 35 -4.27 5.38 -8.15
C THR A 35 -5.58 4.73 -7.75
N LEU A 36 -6.66 5.49 -7.83
CA LEU A 36 -8.00 4.95 -7.59
C LEU A 36 -8.30 3.78 -8.54
N ARG A 37 -7.81 3.89 -9.76
CA ARG A 37 -7.95 2.83 -10.76
C ARG A 37 -7.28 1.54 -10.31
N ALA A 38 -6.08 1.63 -9.72
CA ALA A 38 -5.37 0.47 -9.23
C ALA A 38 -6.13 -0.20 -8.08
N VAL A 39 -6.73 0.59 -7.19
CA VAL A 39 -7.55 0.05 -6.10
C VAL A 39 -8.68 -0.80 -6.68
N SER A 40 -9.35 -0.29 -7.71
CA SER A 40 -10.45 -1.00 -8.35
C SER A 40 -9.97 -2.24 -9.11
N GLN A 41 -8.93 -2.10 -9.93
CA GLN A 41 -8.45 -3.19 -10.77
C GLN A 41 -7.86 -4.34 -9.97
N LEU A 42 -7.18 -4.04 -8.89
CA LEU A 42 -6.53 -5.06 -8.05
C LEU A 42 -7.44 -5.55 -6.93
N GLY A 43 -8.61 -4.95 -6.78
CA GLY A 43 -9.53 -5.33 -5.72
C GLY A 43 -8.96 -5.11 -4.33
N LEU A 44 -8.26 -3.99 -4.12
CA LEU A 44 -7.63 -3.71 -2.84
C LEU A 44 -8.70 -3.44 -1.78
N GLU A 45 -8.55 -4.09 -0.63
CA GLU A 45 -9.48 -3.90 0.48
C GLU A 45 -8.77 -4.22 1.79
N THR A 46 -9.32 -3.74 2.88
CA THR A 46 -8.78 -3.99 4.22
C THR A 46 -8.74 -5.48 4.50
N GLY A 47 -7.61 -5.93 5.01
CA GLY A 47 -7.39 -7.34 5.33
C GLY A 47 -6.76 -8.15 4.22
N LYS A 48 -6.65 -7.58 3.02
CA LYS A 48 -6.05 -8.30 1.90
C LYS A 48 -4.53 -8.35 2.05
N SER A 49 -3.96 -9.53 1.81
CA SER A 49 -2.52 -9.72 1.80
C SER A 49 -2.00 -9.64 0.38
N LEU A 50 -0.88 -8.95 0.20
CA LEU A 50 -0.26 -8.80 -1.11
C LEU A 50 1.24 -8.58 -0.97
N TYR A 51 1.92 -8.57 -2.11
CA TYR A 51 3.34 -8.24 -2.16
C TYR A 51 3.51 -6.85 -2.72
N MET A 52 4.28 -6.03 -2.00
CA MET A 52 4.61 -4.68 -2.46
C MET A 52 5.95 -4.74 -3.18
N LEU A 53 6.00 -4.23 -4.41
CA LEU A 53 7.24 -4.15 -5.17
C LEU A 53 7.90 -2.81 -4.87
N ILE A 54 9.10 -2.88 -4.33
CA ILE A 54 9.88 -1.67 -4.04
C ILE A 54 10.93 -1.50 -5.13
N LYS A 55 10.77 -0.48 -5.95
CA LYS A 55 11.68 -0.20 -7.07
C LYS A 55 12.82 0.72 -6.67
N SER A 56 12.56 1.62 -5.76
CA SER A 56 13.58 2.54 -5.27
C SER A 56 13.23 2.95 -3.85
N VAL A 57 14.26 3.21 -3.06
CA VAL A 57 14.10 3.66 -1.69
C VAL A 57 14.87 4.96 -1.55
N ALA A 58 14.20 6.00 -1.10
CA ALA A 58 14.83 7.25 -0.74
C ALA A 58 14.92 7.29 0.78
N LEU A 59 16.15 7.33 1.28
CA LEU A 59 16.38 7.46 2.72
C LEU A 59 16.54 8.92 3.04
N LEU A 60 15.58 9.47 3.75
CA LEU A 60 15.65 10.82 4.29
C LEU A 60 16.10 10.68 5.74
N GLY A 61 17.35 10.95 5.92
CA GLY A 61 17.91 10.71 7.20
C GLY A 61 18.40 11.82 7.97
#